data_e5cf674b5d4f328d77fbeb94a4418ff8
#
_entry.id   e5cf674b5d4f328d77fbeb94a4418ff8
#
_cell.length_a   1.000
_cell.length_b   1.000
_cell.length_c   1.000
_cell.angle_alpha   90.00
_cell.angle_beta   90.00
_cell.angle_gamma   90.00
#
_symmetry.space_group_name_H-M   'P 1'
#
loop_
_entity.id
_entity.type
_entity.pdbx_description
1 polymer ?
#
loop_
_entity_poly.entity_id
_entity_poly.type
_entity_poly.pdbx_seq_one_letter_code
_entity_poly.pdbx_strand_id
1 'polypeptide(L)'
;MNNVLILCHRRGWNKLTNFILGLKKLDYRVTVVSDEYLTGDFNQFGLDKADEVCINENFNVEEILLHTPTADIIYSISENLLPVQSQLEKHYGLNNVSEYAAEILSHKDKFDTYCRDIGLGKYVPDSIVPITPSDLNMFNDRAFVIKPTIGNGTKRYGTYSNLEYYGFNNKADFLKYLKLNNLDSFFDDNVEGFIKPNFNNVKYRLIAQEFLDGTKGSHAPYTYIDHDSEVNLLWWFKMEMIKSKDHTERFEEQVYKVSSIEGDIEEELTNNILYFLTTLAKELQLKNIFTSGPEFFSNLKMFDINPRPGNGMNICDAVNDNKIWPQILSEAKADIQNHYVWQQVQLKPGKVKEVGDTSYLTQYADGQRTRPKIEPGSTIPEFSFIVDPDFCFPIITSGKNRVELGETVIRQLQDSISYY
;
A
#
# COMPACT_ATOMS: atom_id res chain seq x y z
N MET A 1 -10.41 -29.70 7.34
CA MET A 1 -10.00 -28.33 7.75
C MET A 1 -9.14 -27.82 6.61
N ASN A 2 -9.55 -26.75 5.98
CA ASN A 2 -8.80 -26.18 4.86
C ASN A 2 -7.56 -25.44 5.39
N ASN A 3 -6.43 -25.58 4.68
CA ASN A 3 -5.17 -24.97 5.04
C ASN A 3 -4.98 -23.67 4.27
N VAL A 4 -4.81 -22.58 4.98
CA VAL A 4 -4.49 -21.26 4.39
C VAL A 4 -3.03 -20.93 4.66
N LEU A 5 -2.32 -20.59 3.62
CA LEU A 5 -0.96 -20.09 3.67
C LEU A 5 -0.95 -18.58 3.46
N ILE A 6 -0.33 -17.84 4.37
CA ILE A 6 -0.20 -16.39 4.27
C ILE A 6 1.28 -16.03 4.10
N LEU A 7 1.59 -15.34 3.03
CA LEU A 7 2.93 -14.78 2.77
C LEU A 7 2.97 -13.33 3.25
N CYS A 8 3.83 -13.02 4.17
CA CYS A 8 3.87 -11.69 4.77
C CYS A 8 5.27 -11.23 5.14
N HIS A 9 5.75 -10.19 4.50
CA HIS A 9 6.92 -9.47 4.99
C HIS A 9 6.63 -8.79 6.34
N ARG A 10 7.66 -8.64 7.18
CA ARG A 10 7.63 -7.88 8.44
C ARG A 10 6.79 -6.61 8.38
N ARG A 11 6.86 -5.86 7.28
CA ARG A 11 6.09 -4.62 7.11
C ARG A 11 4.58 -4.82 6.96
N GLY A 12 4.16 -6.02 6.64
CA GLY A 12 2.75 -6.37 6.49
C GLY A 12 2.09 -6.89 7.77
N TRP A 13 2.83 -7.12 8.84
CA TRP A 13 2.31 -7.76 10.05
C TRP A 13 1.15 -7.03 10.71
N ASN A 14 1.14 -5.71 10.64
CA ASN A 14 0.02 -4.91 11.13
C ASN A 14 -1.33 -5.23 10.46
N LYS A 15 -1.31 -6.00 9.38
CA LYS A 15 -2.51 -6.43 8.64
C LYS A 15 -2.97 -7.83 9.02
N LEU A 16 -2.15 -8.60 9.76
CA LEU A 16 -2.37 -10.03 9.95
C LEU A 16 -3.40 -10.35 11.02
N THR A 17 -3.42 -9.65 12.15
CA THR A 17 -4.18 -10.04 13.33
C THR A 17 -5.64 -10.35 13.01
N ASN A 18 -6.35 -9.37 12.49
CA ASN A 18 -7.78 -9.52 12.21
C ASN A 18 -8.04 -10.48 11.05
N PHE A 19 -7.14 -10.51 10.06
CA PHE A 19 -7.25 -11.43 8.94
C PHE A 19 -7.12 -12.88 9.40
N ILE A 20 -6.11 -13.21 10.23
CA ILE A 20 -5.96 -14.54 10.82
C ILE A 20 -7.18 -14.90 11.68
N LEU A 21 -7.64 -13.99 12.54
CA LEU A 21 -8.82 -14.24 13.37
C LEU A 21 -10.08 -14.46 12.53
N GLY A 22 -10.22 -13.76 11.39
CA GLY A 22 -11.31 -13.97 10.45
C GLY A 22 -11.29 -15.36 9.84
N LEU A 23 -10.12 -15.82 9.38
CA LEU A 23 -9.91 -17.18 8.87
C LEU A 23 -10.20 -18.25 9.94
N LYS A 24 -9.73 -18.04 11.16
CA LYS A 24 -9.96 -18.95 12.29
C LYS A 24 -11.45 -19.09 12.65
N LYS A 25 -12.24 -18.02 12.53
CA LYS A 25 -13.70 -18.07 12.71
C LYS A 25 -14.41 -18.95 11.68
N LEU A 26 -13.77 -19.19 10.54
CA LEU A 26 -14.25 -20.06 9.48
C LEU A 26 -13.61 -21.45 9.50
N ASP A 27 -13.01 -21.83 10.62
CA ASP A 27 -12.35 -23.12 10.84
C ASP A 27 -11.19 -23.43 9.88
N TYR A 28 -10.49 -22.40 9.37
CA TYR A 28 -9.27 -22.59 8.61
C TYR A 28 -8.07 -22.85 9.55
N ARG A 29 -7.17 -23.74 9.13
CA ARG A 29 -5.82 -23.83 9.69
C ARG A 29 -4.95 -22.81 8.97
N VAL A 30 -4.29 -21.95 9.72
CA VAL A 30 -3.53 -20.81 9.19
C VAL A 30 -2.04 -20.99 9.46
N THR A 31 -1.26 -21.07 8.37
CA THR A 31 0.21 -21.02 8.42
C THR A 31 0.68 -19.67 7.87
N VAL A 32 1.56 -18.99 8.57
CA VAL A 32 2.18 -17.73 8.11
C VAL A 32 3.63 -17.98 7.77
N VAL A 33 4.06 -17.58 6.59
CA VAL A 33 5.47 -17.49 6.19
C VAL A 33 5.91 -16.04 6.28
N SER A 34 6.97 -15.78 7.02
CA SER A 34 7.53 -14.43 7.24
C SER A 34 9.04 -14.41 7.03
N ASP A 35 9.58 -13.24 6.65
CA ASP A 35 11.00 -13.00 6.43
C ASP A 35 11.81 -12.88 7.73
N GLU A 36 11.17 -12.66 8.86
CA GLU A 36 11.87 -12.38 10.11
C GLU A 36 11.12 -12.96 11.31
N TYR A 37 11.87 -13.35 12.31
CA TYR A 37 11.35 -13.74 13.61
C TYR A 37 11.52 -12.58 14.60
N LEU A 38 10.41 -12.03 15.13
CA LEU A 38 10.52 -11.04 16.20
C LEU A 38 10.72 -11.70 17.55
N THR A 39 11.86 -11.44 18.14
CA THR A 39 12.09 -11.71 19.56
C THR A 39 11.41 -10.59 20.38
N GLY A 40 10.41 -10.94 21.18
CA GLY A 40 9.90 -10.08 22.25
C GLY A 40 8.46 -9.62 22.16
N ASP A 41 7.94 -9.22 21.01
CA ASP A 41 6.59 -8.67 20.88
C ASP A 41 5.74 -9.36 19.79
N PHE A 42 5.85 -10.68 19.71
CA PHE A 42 5.08 -11.52 18.78
C PHE A 42 3.58 -11.26 18.86
N ASN A 43 3.08 -10.93 20.04
CA ASN A 43 1.68 -10.72 20.32
C ASN A 43 1.13 -9.44 19.67
N GLN A 44 1.98 -8.45 19.36
CA GLN A 44 1.53 -7.18 18.77
C GLN A 44 1.04 -7.34 17.32
N PHE A 45 1.49 -8.37 16.62
CA PHE A 45 1.20 -8.55 15.20
C PHE A 45 0.28 -9.72 14.88
N GLY A 46 -0.26 -10.38 15.91
CA GLY A 46 -1.21 -11.48 15.75
C GLY A 46 -0.62 -12.76 15.16
N LEU A 47 0.71 -12.86 14.99
CA LEU A 47 1.35 -14.09 14.56
C LEU A 47 1.13 -15.24 15.56
N ASP A 48 0.97 -14.92 16.84
CA ASP A 48 0.58 -15.86 17.90
C ASP A 48 -0.82 -16.46 17.70
N LYS A 49 -1.63 -15.91 16.79
CA LYS A 49 -2.96 -16.43 16.42
C LYS A 49 -2.91 -17.43 15.27
N ALA A 50 -1.80 -17.49 14.53
CA ALA A 50 -1.60 -18.51 13.51
C ALA A 50 -1.41 -19.89 14.17
N ASP A 51 -1.76 -20.95 13.44
CA ASP A 51 -1.51 -22.32 13.91
C ASP A 51 -0.03 -22.70 13.76
N GLU A 52 0.63 -22.08 12.77
CA GLU A 52 2.05 -22.29 12.47
C GLU A 52 2.67 -21.03 11.88
N VAL A 53 3.92 -20.77 12.26
CA VAL A 53 4.74 -19.69 11.70
C VAL A 53 6.03 -20.29 11.17
N CYS A 54 6.25 -20.11 9.86
CA CYS A 54 7.47 -20.50 9.17
C CYS A 54 8.32 -19.25 8.89
N ILE A 55 9.57 -19.25 9.34
CA ILE A 55 10.48 -18.16 9.03
C ILE A 55 11.31 -18.55 7.81
N ASN A 56 11.25 -17.68 6.79
CA ASN A 56 12.03 -17.83 5.58
C ASN A 56 12.47 -16.44 5.08
N GLU A 57 13.71 -16.08 5.40
CA GLU A 57 14.25 -14.72 5.16
C GLU A 57 14.18 -14.29 3.70
N ASN A 58 14.26 -15.24 2.78
CA ASN A 58 14.33 -14.98 1.34
C ASN A 58 13.07 -15.43 0.60
N PHE A 59 12.04 -15.91 1.28
CA PHE A 59 10.86 -16.51 0.66
C PHE A 59 11.23 -17.55 -0.42
N ASN A 60 12.21 -18.38 -0.11
CA ASN A 60 12.62 -19.47 -1.00
C ASN A 60 11.51 -20.51 -1.11
N VAL A 61 11.00 -20.72 -2.31
CA VAL A 61 9.84 -21.61 -2.55
C VAL A 61 10.12 -23.03 -2.12
N GLU A 62 11.30 -23.58 -2.43
CA GLU A 62 11.66 -24.96 -2.09
C GLU A 62 11.70 -25.17 -0.58
N GLU A 63 12.26 -24.22 0.16
CA GLU A 63 12.30 -24.25 1.61
C GLU A 63 10.90 -24.11 2.23
N ILE A 64 10.07 -23.23 1.68
CA ILE A 64 8.68 -23.07 2.14
C ILE A 64 7.92 -24.39 1.96
N LEU A 65 8.06 -25.06 0.83
CA LEU A 65 7.41 -26.33 0.56
C LEU A 65 7.78 -27.45 1.52
N LEU A 66 8.99 -27.43 2.09
CA LEU A 66 9.39 -28.40 3.11
C LEU A 66 8.59 -28.27 4.41
N HIS A 67 8.16 -27.06 4.73
CA HIS A 67 7.43 -26.76 5.97
C HIS A 67 5.91 -26.67 5.75
N THR A 68 5.46 -26.51 4.52
CA THR A 68 4.04 -26.34 4.20
C THR A 68 3.62 -27.34 3.12
N PRO A 69 3.41 -28.62 3.48
CA PRO A 69 3.19 -29.68 2.49
C PRO A 69 1.88 -29.56 1.73
N THR A 70 0.92 -28.80 2.26
CA THR A 70 -0.40 -28.61 1.64
C THR A 70 -0.89 -27.19 1.89
N ALA A 71 -1.52 -26.60 0.88
CA ALA A 71 -2.31 -25.38 1.02
C ALA A 71 -3.54 -25.45 0.08
N ASP A 72 -4.69 -25.04 0.57
CA ASP A 72 -5.91 -24.93 -0.21
C ASP A 72 -6.12 -23.52 -0.75
N ILE A 73 -5.56 -22.52 -0.04
CA ILE A 73 -5.61 -21.09 -0.41
C ILE A 73 -4.29 -20.45 -0.01
N ILE A 74 -3.79 -19.54 -0.83
CA ILE A 74 -2.60 -18.72 -0.54
C ILE A 74 -2.96 -17.24 -0.67
N TYR A 75 -2.61 -16.47 0.34
CA TYR A 75 -2.74 -15.01 0.32
C TYR A 75 -1.39 -14.34 0.51
N SER A 76 -1.06 -13.40 -0.37
CA SER A 76 0.04 -12.47 -0.14
C SER A 76 -0.46 -11.18 0.51
N ILE A 77 0.17 -10.80 1.63
CA ILE A 77 -0.08 -9.51 2.30
C ILE A 77 0.83 -8.41 1.73
N SER A 78 1.79 -8.80 0.90
CA SER A 78 2.75 -7.90 0.27
C SER A 78 2.77 -8.13 -1.24
N GLU A 79 2.58 -7.09 -2.03
CA GLU A 79 2.49 -7.21 -3.49
C GLU A 79 3.75 -7.81 -4.15
N ASN A 80 4.92 -7.55 -3.58
CA ASN A 80 6.18 -8.12 -4.06
C ASN A 80 6.35 -9.63 -3.75
N LEU A 81 5.43 -10.24 -3.02
CA LEU A 81 5.38 -11.68 -2.79
C LEU A 81 4.43 -12.41 -3.76
N LEU A 82 3.75 -11.69 -4.63
CA LEU A 82 2.91 -12.32 -5.67
C LEU A 82 3.67 -13.33 -6.55
N PRO A 83 4.93 -13.08 -6.98
CA PRO A 83 5.69 -14.08 -7.71
C PRO A 83 5.95 -15.36 -6.91
N VAL A 84 6.17 -15.25 -5.59
CA VAL A 84 6.32 -16.41 -4.70
C VAL A 84 4.97 -17.13 -4.55
N GLN A 85 3.89 -16.36 -4.34
CA GLN A 85 2.53 -16.92 -4.29
C GLN A 85 2.22 -17.74 -5.53
N SER A 86 2.44 -17.21 -6.73
CA SER A 86 2.13 -17.88 -7.97
C SER A 86 2.91 -19.18 -8.17
N GLN A 87 4.18 -19.23 -7.75
CA GLN A 87 4.99 -20.44 -7.81
C GLN A 87 4.48 -21.52 -6.84
N LEU A 88 4.11 -21.12 -5.62
CA LEU A 88 3.51 -22.03 -4.64
C LEU A 88 2.15 -22.54 -5.11
N GLU A 89 1.30 -21.66 -5.64
CA GLU A 89 0.00 -22.04 -6.22
C GLU A 89 0.15 -23.07 -7.34
N LYS A 90 1.10 -22.87 -8.23
CA LYS A 90 1.41 -23.83 -9.28
C LYS A 90 1.81 -25.21 -8.72
N HIS A 91 2.60 -25.22 -7.64
CA HIS A 91 3.01 -26.46 -6.98
C HIS A 91 1.82 -27.20 -6.36
N TYR A 92 0.91 -26.49 -5.70
CA TYR A 92 -0.28 -27.09 -5.07
C TYR A 92 -1.45 -27.33 -6.05
N GLY A 93 -1.28 -26.97 -7.32
CA GLY A 93 -2.36 -27.08 -8.31
C GLY A 93 -3.47 -26.05 -8.15
N LEU A 94 -3.21 -24.96 -7.43
CA LEU A 94 -4.07 -23.79 -7.34
C LEU A 94 -3.82 -22.89 -8.55
N ASN A 95 -4.86 -22.25 -9.05
CA ASN A 95 -4.75 -21.39 -10.24
C ASN A 95 -5.41 -20.03 -9.98
N ASN A 96 -5.06 -19.39 -8.85
CA ASN A 96 -5.64 -18.09 -8.49
C ASN A 96 -4.88 -16.93 -9.13
N VAL A 97 -3.53 -17.03 -9.15
CA VAL A 97 -2.65 -16.04 -9.76
C VAL A 97 -1.56 -16.75 -10.55
N SER A 98 -1.60 -16.66 -11.88
CA SER A 98 -0.53 -17.21 -12.72
C SER A 98 0.79 -16.47 -12.56
N GLU A 99 1.93 -17.11 -12.91
CA GLU A 99 3.24 -16.44 -12.91
C GLU A 99 3.23 -15.18 -13.79
N TYR A 100 2.54 -15.26 -14.95
CA TYR A 100 2.36 -14.10 -15.83
C TYR A 100 1.56 -12.97 -15.16
N ALA A 101 0.44 -13.29 -14.53
CA ALA A 101 -0.38 -12.30 -13.81
C ALA A 101 0.40 -11.67 -12.64
N ALA A 102 1.14 -12.48 -11.89
CA ALA A 102 1.99 -12.02 -10.80
C ALA A 102 3.07 -11.04 -11.29
N GLU A 103 3.69 -11.34 -12.44
CA GLU A 103 4.68 -10.48 -13.07
C GLU A 103 4.09 -9.14 -13.51
N ILE A 104 2.92 -9.15 -14.15
CA ILE A 104 2.22 -7.92 -14.58
C ILE A 104 1.85 -7.09 -13.36
N LEU A 105 1.22 -7.67 -12.35
CA LEU A 105 0.71 -6.94 -11.19
C LEU A 105 1.80 -6.40 -10.24
N SER A 106 3.00 -6.99 -10.26
CA SER A 106 4.10 -6.56 -9.42
C SER A 106 5.03 -5.52 -10.06
N HIS A 107 4.91 -5.27 -11.38
CA HIS A 107 5.78 -4.37 -12.12
C HIS A 107 4.99 -3.24 -12.78
N LYS A 108 5.17 -2.01 -12.33
CA LYS A 108 4.40 -0.84 -12.82
C LYS A 108 4.52 -0.60 -14.32
N ASP A 109 5.73 -0.75 -14.88
CA ASP A 109 5.99 -0.59 -16.31
C ASP A 109 5.29 -1.66 -17.15
N LYS A 110 5.31 -2.91 -16.69
CA LYS A 110 4.61 -4.02 -17.36
C LYS A 110 3.10 -3.87 -17.23
N PHE A 111 2.63 -3.48 -16.07
CA PHE A 111 1.22 -3.22 -15.80
C PHE A 111 0.66 -2.11 -16.70
N ASP A 112 1.33 -0.97 -16.78
CA ASP A 112 0.92 0.14 -17.63
C ASP A 112 0.88 -0.26 -19.12
N THR A 113 1.88 -1.02 -19.57
CA THR A 113 1.94 -1.54 -20.94
C THR A 113 0.80 -2.53 -21.21
N TYR A 114 0.61 -3.49 -20.33
CA TYR A 114 -0.45 -4.48 -20.44
C TYR A 114 -1.84 -3.85 -20.47
N CYS A 115 -2.12 -2.89 -19.61
CA CYS A 115 -3.39 -2.18 -19.63
C CYS A 115 -3.65 -1.47 -20.97
N ARG A 116 -2.62 -0.93 -21.62
CA ARG A 116 -2.76 -0.34 -22.97
C ARG A 116 -3.09 -1.39 -24.01
N ASP A 117 -2.42 -2.54 -23.94
CA ASP A 117 -2.58 -3.64 -24.90
C ASP A 117 -3.99 -4.25 -24.85
N ILE A 118 -4.60 -4.33 -23.66
CA ILE A 118 -5.97 -4.85 -23.49
C ILE A 118 -7.07 -3.77 -23.57
N GLY A 119 -6.74 -2.57 -24.05
CA GLY A 119 -7.71 -1.49 -24.25
C GLY A 119 -8.06 -0.66 -22.99
N LEU A 120 -7.33 -0.84 -21.90
CA LEU A 120 -7.49 -0.08 -20.65
C LEU A 120 -6.56 1.15 -20.58
N GLY A 121 -5.92 1.53 -21.68
CA GLY A 121 -4.93 2.62 -21.72
C GLY A 121 -5.41 3.97 -21.22
N LYS A 122 -6.73 4.28 -21.32
CA LYS A 122 -7.30 5.53 -20.79
C LYS A 122 -7.22 5.64 -19.26
N TYR A 123 -7.09 4.50 -18.56
CA TYR A 123 -7.05 4.44 -17.10
C TYR A 123 -5.65 4.47 -16.51
N VAL A 124 -4.62 4.32 -17.32
CA VAL A 124 -3.23 4.36 -16.85
C VAL A 124 -2.56 5.68 -17.26
N PRO A 125 -1.66 6.21 -16.44
CA PRO A 125 -0.90 7.41 -16.79
C PRO A 125 0.08 7.13 -17.94
N ASP A 126 0.48 8.18 -18.64
CA ASP A 126 1.60 8.10 -19.55
C ASP A 126 2.88 7.79 -18.77
N SER A 127 3.60 6.74 -19.18
CA SER A 127 4.77 6.28 -18.45
C SER A 127 5.82 5.69 -19.38
N ILE A 128 7.09 5.76 -18.98
CA ILE A 128 8.21 5.17 -19.70
C ILE A 128 9.35 4.85 -18.73
N VAL A 129 10.07 3.75 -18.96
CA VAL A 129 11.37 3.50 -18.32
C VAL A 129 12.43 4.25 -19.13
N PRO A 130 12.97 5.36 -18.64
CA PRO A 130 13.91 6.17 -19.42
C PRO A 130 15.31 5.52 -19.44
N ILE A 131 15.74 5.12 -20.62
CA ILE A 131 17.09 4.57 -20.87
C ILE A 131 17.96 5.53 -21.67
N THR A 132 17.35 6.58 -22.23
CA THR A 132 18.02 7.69 -22.89
C THR A 132 17.31 9.00 -22.54
N PRO A 133 17.96 10.17 -22.64
CA PRO A 133 17.30 11.45 -22.49
C PRO A 133 16.15 11.68 -23.47
N SER A 134 16.17 11.07 -24.66
CA SER A 134 15.12 11.20 -25.66
C SER A 134 13.81 10.48 -25.28
N ASP A 135 13.88 9.45 -24.46
CA ASP A 135 12.68 8.74 -23.99
C ASP A 135 11.74 9.66 -23.19
N LEU A 136 12.33 10.69 -22.54
CA LEU A 136 11.58 11.69 -21.79
C LEU A 136 10.97 12.82 -22.65
N ASN A 137 11.01 12.73 -23.99
CA ASN A 137 10.47 13.80 -24.87
C ASN A 137 8.97 14.00 -24.66
N MET A 138 8.23 12.96 -24.26
CA MET A 138 6.82 13.07 -23.93
C MET A 138 6.54 13.99 -22.73
N PHE A 139 7.57 14.29 -21.93
CA PHE A 139 7.50 15.15 -20.76
C PHE A 139 8.24 16.49 -20.95
N ASN A 140 8.46 16.95 -22.18
CA ASN A 140 9.13 18.22 -22.42
C ASN A 140 8.41 19.40 -21.75
N ASP A 141 7.09 19.41 -21.80
CA ASP A 141 6.22 20.48 -21.27
C ASP A 141 5.18 19.95 -20.27
N ARG A 142 5.43 18.79 -19.69
CA ARG A 142 4.51 18.16 -18.73
C ARG A 142 5.27 17.66 -17.51
N ALA A 143 4.61 17.81 -16.36
CA ALA A 143 5.12 17.30 -15.10
C ALA A 143 5.05 15.76 -15.05
N PHE A 144 6.04 15.16 -14.39
CA PHE A 144 6.12 13.73 -14.16
C PHE A 144 6.79 13.42 -12.82
N VAL A 145 6.63 12.19 -12.38
CA VAL A 145 7.25 11.66 -11.16
C VAL A 145 8.13 10.47 -11.50
N ILE A 146 9.28 10.37 -10.85
CA ILE A 146 10.14 9.18 -10.95
C ILE A 146 9.74 8.20 -9.85
N LYS A 147 9.46 6.95 -10.23
CA LYS A 147 9.06 5.87 -9.32
C LYS A 147 9.85 4.59 -9.58
N PRO A 148 10.09 3.74 -8.58
CA PRO A 148 10.58 2.39 -8.84
C PRO A 148 9.52 1.56 -9.56
N THR A 149 9.94 0.73 -10.53
CA THR A 149 9.03 -0.18 -11.26
C THR A 149 8.46 -1.26 -10.37
N ILE A 150 9.20 -1.66 -9.33
CA ILE A 150 8.76 -2.61 -8.33
C ILE A 150 8.84 -1.94 -6.97
N GLY A 151 7.86 -2.13 -6.15
CA GLY A 151 8.03 -1.81 -4.78
C GLY A 151 6.90 -1.25 -4.00
N ASN A 152 7.01 -1.55 -2.75
CA ASN A 152 6.23 -1.10 -1.64
C ASN A 152 6.96 -0.01 -0.89
N GLY A 153 6.37 1.16 -0.88
CA GLY A 153 6.66 2.18 0.11
C GLY A 153 8.07 2.75 0.05
N THR A 154 8.25 3.66 0.83
CA THR A 154 9.13 4.80 0.95
C THR A 154 10.54 4.51 1.43
N LYS A 155 10.97 3.27 1.65
CA LYS A 155 12.39 3.05 1.96
C LYS A 155 13.21 3.11 0.69
N ARG A 156 14.02 4.13 0.65
CA ARG A 156 14.93 4.50 -0.41
C ARG A 156 16.25 3.78 -0.22
N TYR A 157 16.75 3.18 -1.26
CA TYR A 157 18.01 2.47 -1.22
C TYR A 157 18.86 2.84 -2.43
N GLY A 158 20.17 3.00 -2.19
CA GLY A 158 21.13 3.21 -3.25
C GLY A 158 21.29 4.66 -3.72
N THR A 159 22.07 4.82 -4.79
CA THR A 159 22.52 6.11 -5.35
C THR A 159 21.35 7.01 -5.76
N TYR A 160 20.25 6.43 -6.23
CA TYR A 160 19.08 7.15 -6.77
C TYR A 160 17.92 7.25 -5.79
N SER A 161 18.15 6.94 -4.54
CA SER A 161 17.11 6.97 -3.49
C SER A 161 16.41 8.34 -3.37
N ASN A 162 17.10 9.42 -3.65
CA ASN A 162 16.55 10.77 -3.62
C ASN A 162 15.68 11.09 -4.85
N LEU A 163 15.75 10.29 -5.91
CA LEU A 163 14.90 10.44 -7.09
C LEU A 163 13.56 9.69 -6.95
N GLU A 164 13.53 8.63 -6.13
CA GLU A 164 12.32 7.85 -5.95
C GLU A 164 11.20 8.73 -5.40
N TYR A 165 10.08 8.78 -6.12
CA TYR A 165 8.89 9.60 -5.83
C TYR A 165 9.14 11.13 -5.90
N TYR A 166 10.17 11.56 -6.63
CA TYR A 166 10.44 12.97 -6.85
C TYR A 166 9.71 13.46 -8.11
N GLY A 167 8.99 14.59 -7.99
CA GLY A 167 8.27 15.24 -9.09
C GLY A 167 9.12 16.28 -9.82
N PHE A 168 8.97 16.34 -11.14
CA PHE A 168 9.62 17.31 -12.00
C PHE A 168 8.59 18.02 -12.87
N ASN A 169 8.71 19.34 -13.07
CA ASN A 169 7.78 20.08 -13.90
C ASN A 169 7.90 19.72 -15.39
N ASN A 170 9.09 19.29 -15.81
CA ASN A 170 9.39 18.91 -17.18
C ASN A 170 10.73 18.17 -17.28
N LYS A 171 11.03 17.67 -18.47
CA LYS A 171 12.27 16.98 -18.78
C LYS A 171 13.52 17.83 -18.47
N ALA A 172 13.49 19.14 -18.79
CA ALA A 172 14.66 20.01 -18.60
C ALA A 172 15.02 20.13 -17.11
N ASP A 173 14.03 20.24 -16.23
CA ASP A 173 14.24 20.28 -14.78
C ASP A 173 14.86 18.97 -14.27
N PHE A 174 14.43 17.83 -14.78
CA PHE A 174 15.02 16.53 -14.44
C PHE A 174 16.49 16.42 -14.86
N LEU A 175 16.80 16.77 -16.11
CA LEU A 175 18.19 16.72 -16.60
C LEU A 175 19.10 17.69 -15.84
N LYS A 176 18.58 18.85 -15.48
CA LYS A 176 19.30 19.81 -14.62
C LYS A 176 19.53 19.22 -13.22
N TYR A 177 18.55 18.56 -12.65
CA TYR A 177 18.67 17.88 -11.34
C TYR A 177 19.77 16.80 -11.37
N LEU A 178 19.77 15.93 -12.39
CA LEU A 178 20.81 14.90 -12.54
C LEU A 178 22.21 15.53 -12.55
N LYS A 179 22.40 16.56 -13.35
CA LYS A 179 23.69 17.26 -13.44
C LYS A 179 24.12 17.91 -12.12
N LEU A 180 23.20 18.57 -11.42
CA LEU A 180 23.50 19.25 -10.15
C LEU A 180 23.84 18.27 -9.02
N ASN A 181 23.36 17.04 -9.10
CA ASN A 181 23.58 16.01 -8.08
C ASN A 181 24.63 14.96 -8.51
N ASN A 182 25.37 15.20 -9.60
CA ASN A 182 26.40 14.30 -10.15
C ASN A 182 25.84 12.87 -10.44
N LEU A 183 24.63 12.81 -11.02
CA LEU A 183 23.94 11.57 -11.39
C LEU A 183 23.97 11.36 -12.92
N ASP A 184 25.05 11.70 -13.58
CA ASP A 184 25.18 11.67 -15.05
C ASP A 184 25.05 10.24 -15.62
N SER A 185 25.36 9.21 -14.82
CA SER A 185 25.21 7.80 -15.20
C SER A 185 23.78 7.26 -15.12
N PHE A 186 22.79 8.09 -14.73
CA PHE A 186 21.41 7.64 -14.47
C PHE A 186 20.84 6.75 -15.58
N PHE A 187 20.99 7.14 -16.84
CA PHE A 187 20.37 6.38 -17.96
C PHE A 187 21.04 5.03 -18.14
N ASP A 188 22.36 4.96 -18.08
CA ASP A 188 23.13 3.71 -18.19
C ASP A 188 22.79 2.77 -17.02
N ASP A 189 22.78 3.29 -15.81
CA ASP A 189 22.44 2.53 -14.61
C ASP A 189 20.98 2.05 -14.63
N ASN A 190 20.07 2.85 -15.20
CA ASN A 190 18.66 2.47 -15.34
C ASN A 190 18.45 1.37 -16.40
N VAL A 191 19.32 1.29 -17.44
CA VAL A 191 19.34 0.14 -18.37
C VAL A 191 19.72 -1.13 -17.63
N GLU A 192 20.78 -1.09 -16.83
CA GLU A 192 21.24 -2.21 -16.03
C GLU A 192 20.25 -2.59 -14.93
N GLY A 193 19.53 -1.59 -14.41
CA GLY A 193 18.61 -1.72 -13.27
C GLY A 193 19.31 -1.83 -11.94
N PHE A 194 18.55 -1.60 -10.88
CA PHE A 194 19.03 -1.51 -9.50
C PHE A 194 18.63 -2.76 -8.71
N ILE A 195 19.47 -3.16 -7.76
CA ILE A 195 19.15 -4.24 -6.82
C ILE A 195 18.60 -3.60 -5.55
N LYS A 196 17.43 -4.04 -5.11
CA LYS A 196 16.82 -3.61 -3.85
C LYS A 196 17.25 -4.57 -2.74
N PRO A 197 18.20 -4.17 -1.87
CA PRO A 197 18.57 -4.96 -0.69
C PRO A 197 17.32 -5.17 0.18
N ASN A 198 17.19 -6.31 0.82
CA ASN A 198 16.04 -6.69 1.66
C ASN A 198 14.71 -6.94 0.91
N PHE A 199 14.76 -7.14 -0.41
CA PHE A 199 13.64 -7.58 -1.23
C PHE A 199 14.10 -8.72 -2.15
N ASN A 200 14.67 -9.79 -1.58
CA ASN A 200 15.20 -10.95 -2.31
C ASN A 200 16.13 -10.56 -3.46
N ASN A 201 16.87 -9.45 -3.32
CA ASN A 201 17.71 -8.88 -4.36
C ASN A 201 16.98 -8.66 -5.70
N VAL A 202 15.68 -8.38 -5.65
CA VAL A 202 14.89 -8.13 -6.86
C VAL A 202 15.45 -6.93 -7.60
N LYS A 203 15.68 -7.14 -8.89
CA LYS A 203 16.15 -6.11 -9.80
C LYS A 203 14.97 -5.22 -10.21
N TYR A 204 15.11 -3.90 -10.08
CA TYR A 204 14.11 -2.92 -10.48
C TYR A 204 14.71 -1.81 -11.32
N ARG A 205 13.88 -1.06 -12.00
CA ARG A 205 14.22 0.16 -12.72
C ARG A 205 13.45 1.35 -12.17
N LEU A 206 13.80 2.53 -12.62
CA LEU A 206 13.02 3.72 -12.37
C LEU A 206 12.18 4.05 -13.60
N ILE A 207 10.89 4.31 -13.39
CA ILE A 207 9.93 4.72 -14.39
C ILE A 207 9.60 6.19 -14.23
N ALA A 208 9.57 6.94 -15.32
CA ALA A 208 8.99 8.26 -15.39
C ALA A 208 7.49 8.11 -15.69
N GLN A 209 6.64 8.64 -14.83
CA GLN A 209 5.20 8.54 -14.95
C GLN A 209 4.57 9.93 -14.89
N GLU A 210 3.58 10.20 -15.74
CA GLU A 210 2.80 11.45 -15.72
C GLU A 210 2.41 11.82 -14.29
N PHE A 211 2.64 13.09 -13.94
CA PHE A 211 2.19 13.61 -12.66
C PHE A 211 0.67 13.81 -12.69
N LEU A 212 -0.03 13.10 -11.84
CA LEU A 212 -1.47 13.20 -11.72
C LEU A 212 -1.84 14.20 -10.63
N ASP A 213 -2.68 15.17 -10.96
CA ASP A 213 -3.12 16.18 -9.98
C ASP A 213 -4.10 15.57 -8.96
N GLY A 214 -3.59 15.34 -7.76
CA GLY A 214 -4.35 14.79 -6.63
C GLY A 214 -5.14 15.83 -5.82
N THR A 215 -5.22 17.09 -6.25
CA THR A 215 -5.86 18.17 -5.47
C THR A 215 -7.32 17.94 -5.15
N LYS A 216 -8.01 17.15 -5.97
CA LYS A 216 -9.41 16.77 -5.75
C LYS A 216 -9.57 15.49 -4.95
N GLY A 217 -8.46 14.97 -4.41
CA GLY A 217 -8.43 13.68 -3.75
C GLY A 217 -8.34 12.50 -4.73
N SER A 218 -8.23 11.32 -4.17
CA SER A 218 -8.27 10.06 -4.91
C SER A 218 -9.31 9.12 -4.34
N HIS A 219 -9.69 8.13 -5.15
CA HIS A 219 -10.63 7.09 -4.78
C HIS A 219 -9.95 5.74 -4.86
N ALA A 220 -10.08 4.93 -3.84
CA ALA A 220 -9.54 3.58 -3.82
C ALA A 220 -10.65 2.58 -3.46
N PRO A 221 -11.11 1.76 -4.41
CA PRO A 221 -12.00 0.66 -4.10
C PRO A 221 -11.23 -0.42 -3.34
N TYR A 222 -11.88 -1.04 -2.40
CA TYR A 222 -11.46 -2.33 -1.86
C TYR A 222 -12.32 -3.39 -2.49
N THR A 223 -11.67 -4.37 -3.13
CA THR A 223 -12.39 -5.42 -3.82
C THR A 223 -11.84 -6.79 -3.47
N TYR A 224 -12.69 -7.79 -3.64
CA TYR A 224 -12.34 -9.19 -3.64
C TYR A 224 -12.73 -9.80 -4.98
N ILE A 225 -11.78 -10.38 -5.67
CA ILE A 225 -12.01 -11.17 -6.89
C ILE A 225 -12.19 -12.61 -6.44
N ASP A 226 -13.34 -13.15 -6.62
CA ASP A 226 -13.69 -14.48 -6.11
C ASP A 226 -13.19 -15.63 -7.00
N HIS A 227 -13.61 -16.85 -6.69
CA HIS A 227 -13.19 -18.07 -7.41
C HIS A 227 -13.70 -18.14 -8.87
N ASP A 228 -14.73 -17.38 -9.20
CA ASP A 228 -15.29 -17.28 -10.55
C ASP A 228 -14.72 -16.10 -11.34
N SER A 229 -13.74 -15.39 -10.80
CA SER A 229 -13.16 -14.14 -11.34
C SER A 229 -14.15 -12.98 -11.34
N GLU A 230 -15.21 -13.03 -10.52
CA GLU A 230 -16.11 -11.91 -10.35
C GLU A 230 -15.56 -10.90 -9.37
N VAL A 231 -15.66 -9.62 -9.73
CA VAL A 231 -15.16 -8.52 -8.92
C VAL A 231 -16.24 -8.06 -7.96
N ASN A 232 -16.03 -8.33 -6.68
CA ASN A 232 -16.92 -7.94 -5.61
C ASN A 232 -16.38 -6.65 -4.96
N LEU A 233 -17.10 -5.53 -5.14
CA LEU A 233 -16.78 -4.27 -4.50
C LEU A 233 -17.19 -4.35 -3.03
N LEU A 234 -16.22 -4.22 -2.13
CA LEU A 234 -16.44 -4.31 -0.70
C LEU A 234 -16.80 -2.95 -0.10
N TRP A 235 -15.98 -1.94 -0.38
CA TRP A 235 -16.22 -0.53 -0.04
C TRP A 235 -15.24 0.40 -0.75
N TRP A 236 -15.46 1.71 -0.58
CA TRP A 236 -14.64 2.75 -1.14
C TRP A 236 -13.87 3.51 -0.07
N PHE A 237 -12.65 3.87 -0.40
CA PHE A 237 -11.93 4.94 0.29
C PHE A 237 -11.89 6.18 -0.60
N LYS A 238 -12.19 7.31 0.00
CA LYS A 238 -11.82 8.61 -0.54
C LYS A 238 -10.62 9.11 0.24
N MET A 239 -9.54 9.40 -0.45
CA MET A 239 -8.37 10.04 0.13
C MET A 239 -8.38 11.50 -0.23
N GLU A 240 -8.43 12.36 0.76
CA GLU A 240 -8.24 13.79 0.59
C GLU A 240 -6.78 14.12 0.91
N MET A 241 -6.09 14.74 -0.05
CA MET A 241 -4.72 15.18 0.12
C MET A 241 -4.70 16.65 0.53
N ILE A 242 -4.04 16.95 1.64
CA ILE A 242 -3.72 18.33 2.00
C ILE A 242 -2.41 18.67 1.27
N LYS A 243 -2.48 19.54 0.28
CA LYS A 243 -1.31 19.94 -0.51
C LYS A 243 -0.27 20.67 0.33
N SER A 244 0.99 20.32 0.13
CA SER A 244 2.07 21.27 0.18
C SER A 244 1.90 22.32 -0.93
N LYS A 245 2.26 23.57 -0.67
CA LYS A 245 2.06 24.70 -1.60
C LYS A 245 3.00 24.68 -2.81
N ASP A 246 3.98 23.78 -2.84
CA ASP A 246 5.04 23.75 -3.84
C ASP A 246 5.06 22.41 -4.60
N HIS A 247 4.83 22.45 -5.92
CA HIS A 247 4.81 21.27 -6.78
C HIS A 247 6.17 20.58 -6.94
N THR A 248 7.24 21.25 -6.52
CA THR A 248 8.60 20.75 -6.54
C THR A 248 8.98 19.98 -5.29
N GLU A 249 8.10 19.97 -4.29
CA GLU A 249 8.30 19.22 -3.07
C GLU A 249 7.89 17.75 -3.28
N ARG A 250 8.54 16.87 -2.53
CA ARG A 250 8.37 15.42 -2.61
C ARG A 250 6.90 15.06 -2.40
N PHE A 251 6.38 14.17 -3.21
CA PHE A 251 5.03 13.58 -3.09
C PHE A 251 4.71 13.06 -1.67
N GLU A 252 5.73 12.83 -0.87
CA GLU A 252 5.69 12.30 0.49
C GLU A 252 5.27 13.30 1.58
N GLU A 253 5.16 14.57 1.27
CA GLU A 253 4.76 15.63 2.21
C GLU A 253 3.24 15.82 2.28
N GLN A 254 2.51 14.97 1.60
CA GLN A 254 1.05 15.05 1.54
C GLN A 254 0.43 14.31 2.73
N VAL A 255 -0.35 15.03 3.51
CA VAL A 255 -1.14 14.45 4.59
C VAL A 255 -2.43 13.88 4.01
N TYR A 256 -2.68 12.59 4.23
CA TYR A 256 -3.89 11.93 3.76
C TYR A 256 -4.99 11.97 4.82
N LYS A 257 -6.17 12.42 4.45
CA LYS A 257 -7.41 12.08 5.15
C LYS A 257 -8.04 10.91 4.41
N VAL A 258 -8.18 9.79 5.07
CA VAL A 258 -8.90 8.64 4.52
C VAL A 258 -10.28 8.60 5.15
N SER A 259 -11.30 8.67 4.35
CA SER A 259 -12.66 8.43 4.81
C SER A 259 -13.28 7.27 4.05
N SER A 260 -13.98 6.37 4.75
CA SER A 260 -14.88 5.47 4.06
C SER A 260 -16.05 6.28 3.53
N ILE A 261 -16.47 6.03 2.29
CA ILE A 261 -17.55 6.80 1.67
C ILE A 261 -18.88 6.13 1.95
N GLU A 262 -19.79 6.90 2.55
CA GLU A 262 -21.21 6.61 2.50
C GLU A 262 -21.75 7.11 1.15
N GLY A 263 -22.05 6.19 0.26
CA GLY A 263 -23.14 6.32 -0.69
C GLY A 263 -23.01 7.21 -1.93
N ASP A 264 -22.24 8.27 -1.93
CA ASP A 264 -22.31 9.29 -2.99
C ASP A 264 -21.07 9.31 -3.91
N ILE A 265 -20.61 8.13 -4.33
CA ILE A 265 -19.71 8.08 -5.49
C ILE A 265 -20.58 8.18 -6.74
N GLU A 266 -20.18 9.06 -7.65
CA GLU A 266 -20.83 9.16 -8.95
C GLU A 266 -20.92 7.77 -9.59
N GLU A 267 -22.12 7.38 -10.00
CA GLU A 267 -22.37 6.08 -10.62
C GLU A 267 -21.45 5.83 -11.82
N GLU A 268 -21.14 6.88 -12.58
CA GLU A 268 -20.21 6.82 -13.69
C GLU A 268 -18.81 6.42 -13.27
N LEU A 269 -18.29 6.96 -12.16
CA LEU A 269 -16.98 6.62 -11.62
C LEU A 269 -16.95 5.15 -11.18
N THR A 270 -17.97 4.72 -10.45
CA THR A 270 -18.12 3.34 -10.01
C THR A 270 -18.13 2.36 -11.19
N ASN A 271 -18.94 2.64 -12.21
CA ASN A 271 -19.05 1.81 -13.40
C ASN A 271 -17.73 1.72 -14.18
N ASN A 272 -17.00 2.82 -14.32
CA ASN A 272 -15.69 2.82 -14.98
C ASN A 272 -14.67 1.98 -14.23
N ILE A 273 -14.64 2.06 -12.90
CA ILE A 273 -13.67 1.32 -12.08
C ILE A 273 -14.02 -0.18 -12.05
N LEU A 274 -15.30 -0.53 -11.91
CA LEU A 274 -15.72 -1.92 -11.99
C LEU A 274 -15.45 -2.52 -13.38
N TYR A 275 -15.67 -1.76 -14.45
CA TYR A 275 -15.29 -2.18 -15.80
C TYR A 275 -13.79 -2.45 -15.90
N PHE A 276 -12.95 -1.55 -15.39
CA PHE A 276 -11.49 -1.71 -15.37
C PHE A 276 -11.09 -3.00 -14.64
N LEU A 277 -11.55 -3.16 -13.40
CA LEU A 277 -11.20 -4.32 -12.56
C LEU A 277 -11.73 -5.63 -13.14
N THR A 278 -12.96 -5.64 -13.64
CA THR A 278 -13.56 -6.83 -14.25
C THR A 278 -12.81 -7.25 -15.52
N THR A 279 -12.42 -6.28 -16.36
CA THR A 279 -11.62 -6.57 -17.54
C THR A 279 -10.27 -7.14 -17.15
N LEU A 280 -9.58 -6.49 -16.21
CA LEU A 280 -8.27 -6.94 -15.72
C LEU A 280 -8.34 -8.34 -15.10
N ALA A 281 -9.34 -8.61 -14.26
CA ALA A 281 -9.54 -9.90 -13.60
C ALA A 281 -9.75 -11.03 -14.64
N LYS A 282 -10.57 -10.79 -15.65
CA LYS A 282 -10.83 -11.76 -16.74
C LYS A 282 -9.60 -12.02 -17.59
N GLU A 283 -8.93 -10.97 -18.04
CA GLU A 283 -7.76 -11.08 -18.93
C GLU A 283 -6.58 -11.75 -18.22
N LEU A 284 -6.34 -11.47 -16.94
CA LEU A 284 -5.31 -12.12 -16.13
C LEU A 284 -5.77 -13.41 -15.44
N GLN A 285 -7.04 -13.78 -15.57
CA GLN A 285 -7.66 -14.96 -14.94
C GLN A 285 -7.44 -14.98 -13.42
N LEU A 286 -7.59 -13.81 -12.78
CA LEU A 286 -7.39 -13.66 -11.35
C LEU A 286 -8.54 -14.30 -10.56
N LYS A 287 -8.20 -14.99 -9.46
CA LYS A 287 -9.16 -15.60 -8.54
C LYS A 287 -8.67 -15.50 -7.11
N ASN A 288 -9.62 -15.49 -6.17
CA ASN A 288 -9.34 -15.48 -4.73
C ASN A 288 -8.29 -14.45 -4.29
N ILE A 289 -8.33 -13.26 -4.88
CA ILE A 289 -7.37 -12.20 -4.62
C ILE A 289 -8.06 -10.91 -4.15
N PHE A 290 -7.46 -10.27 -3.17
CA PHE A 290 -7.86 -8.93 -2.73
C PHE A 290 -7.17 -7.87 -3.57
N THR A 291 -7.85 -6.75 -3.80
CA THR A 291 -7.18 -5.54 -4.23
C THR A 291 -7.52 -4.39 -3.29
N SER A 292 -6.51 -3.66 -2.87
CA SER A 292 -6.66 -2.35 -2.25
C SER A 292 -6.21 -1.28 -3.25
N GLY A 293 -7.14 -0.72 -3.95
CA GLY A 293 -6.96 0.01 -5.19
C GLY A 293 -7.62 -0.77 -6.34
N PRO A 294 -7.46 -0.31 -7.58
CA PRO A 294 -6.59 0.77 -8.01
C PRO A 294 -6.97 2.14 -7.42
N GLU A 295 -5.95 2.94 -7.10
CA GLU A 295 -6.15 4.29 -6.62
C GLU A 295 -6.33 5.24 -7.80
N PHE A 296 -7.53 5.80 -7.94
CA PHE A 296 -7.90 6.67 -9.04
C PHE A 296 -8.01 8.12 -8.62
N PHE A 297 -7.54 9.02 -9.48
CA PHE A 297 -7.88 10.43 -9.40
C PHE A 297 -9.20 10.73 -10.11
N SER A 298 -9.72 11.93 -9.90
CA SER A 298 -11.00 12.38 -10.51
C SER A 298 -11.03 12.35 -12.05
N ASN A 299 -9.86 12.27 -12.70
CA ASN A 299 -9.74 12.13 -14.15
C ASN A 299 -9.75 10.66 -14.62
N LEU A 300 -10.10 9.71 -13.75
CA LEU A 300 -10.09 8.27 -13.98
C LEU A 300 -8.71 7.66 -14.26
N LYS A 301 -7.62 8.42 -14.14
CA LYS A 301 -6.28 7.85 -14.22
C LYS A 301 -5.86 7.27 -12.88
N MET A 302 -5.42 6.06 -12.92
CA MET A 302 -4.91 5.31 -11.79
C MET A 302 -3.43 5.57 -11.57
N PHE A 303 -3.01 5.69 -10.33
CA PHE A 303 -1.58 5.86 -10.01
C PHE A 303 -0.95 4.66 -9.30
N ASP A 304 -1.74 3.76 -8.73
CA ASP A 304 -1.25 2.55 -8.11
C ASP A 304 -2.33 1.47 -8.03
N ILE A 305 -1.92 0.20 -8.08
CA ILE A 305 -2.75 -0.95 -7.78
C ILE A 305 -2.03 -1.84 -6.77
N ASN A 306 -2.75 -2.25 -5.74
CA ASN A 306 -2.19 -3.10 -4.70
C ASN A 306 -2.98 -4.42 -4.65
N PRO A 307 -2.53 -5.48 -5.34
CA PRO A 307 -3.22 -6.77 -5.38
C PRO A 307 -3.02 -7.56 -4.07
N ARG A 308 -3.47 -6.99 -2.99
CA ARG A 308 -3.34 -7.52 -1.62
C ARG A 308 -4.33 -6.85 -0.68
N PRO A 309 -4.58 -7.44 0.51
CA PRO A 309 -5.30 -6.74 1.57
C PRO A 309 -4.58 -5.45 1.99
N GLY A 310 -5.32 -4.36 2.10
CA GLY A 310 -4.81 -3.07 2.58
C GLY A 310 -4.99 -2.88 4.08
N ASN A 311 -4.26 -1.94 4.68
CA ASN A 311 -4.43 -1.58 6.10
C ASN A 311 -5.86 -1.17 6.43
N GLY A 312 -6.52 -0.48 5.52
CA GLY A 312 -7.91 -0.04 5.70
C GLY A 312 -8.88 -1.19 5.94
N MET A 313 -8.60 -2.38 5.43
CA MET A 313 -9.45 -3.56 5.66
C MET A 313 -9.45 -3.98 7.13
N ASN A 314 -8.28 -4.01 7.79
CA ASN A 314 -8.20 -4.35 9.20
C ASN A 314 -8.85 -3.29 10.10
N ILE A 315 -8.70 -2.02 9.74
CA ILE A 315 -9.36 -0.93 10.47
C ILE A 315 -10.87 -1.05 10.33
N CYS A 316 -11.34 -1.29 9.10
CA CYS A 316 -12.76 -1.50 8.84
C CYS A 316 -13.33 -2.67 9.66
N ASP A 317 -12.61 -3.79 9.70
CA ASP A 317 -13.00 -4.95 10.49
C ASP A 317 -13.03 -4.65 11.99
N ALA A 318 -12.00 -3.95 12.52
CA ALA A 318 -11.93 -3.61 13.94
C ALA A 318 -13.08 -2.70 14.38
N VAL A 319 -13.44 -1.68 13.60
CA VAL A 319 -14.55 -0.77 13.95
C VAL A 319 -15.93 -1.40 13.72
N ASN A 320 -16.00 -2.56 13.06
CA ASN A 320 -17.20 -3.35 12.83
C ASN A 320 -17.20 -4.68 13.63
N ASP A 321 -16.62 -4.67 14.82
CA ASP A 321 -16.61 -5.79 15.78
C ASP A 321 -15.96 -7.08 15.24
N ASN A 322 -14.99 -6.94 14.36
CA ASN A 322 -14.28 -8.06 13.72
C ASN A 322 -15.21 -9.05 12.96
N LYS A 323 -16.21 -8.52 12.26
CA LYS A 323 -17.19 -9.30 11.48
C LYS A 323 -16.92 -9.25 9.98
N ILE A 324 -16.13 -8.28 9.50
CA ILE A 324 -15.98 -8.02 8.08
C ILE A 324 -15.16 -9.12 7.40
N TRP A 325 -14.01 -9.52 7.97
CA TRP A 325 -13.22 -10.58 7.39
C TRP A 325 -13.94 -11.91 7.19
N PRO A 326 -14.69 -12.43 8.18
CA PRO A 326 -15.49 -13.63 7.97
C PRO A 326 -16.52 -13.49 6.84
N GLN A 327 -17.19 -12.35 6.72
CA GLN A 327 -18.16 -12.11 5.64
C GLN A 327 -17.51 -12.10 4.26
N ILE A 328 -16.37 -11.39 4.11
CA ILE A 328 -15.67 -11.34 2.83
C ILE A 328 -15.22 -12.74 2.41
N LEU A 329 -14.61 -13.48 3.32
CA LEU A 329 -14.03 -14.79 3.04
C LEU A 329 -15.10 -15.88 2.78
N SER A 330 -16.32 -15.74 3.31
CA SER A 330 -17.40 -16.70 3.10
C SER A 330 -18.41 -16.30 2.03
N GLU A 331 -18.65 -15.00 1.83
CA GLU A 331 -19.75 -14.48 1.03
C GLU A 331 -19.32 -13.48 -0.04
N ALA A 332 -18.02 -13.18 -0.13
CA ALA A 332 -17.44 -12.18 -1.03
C ALA A 332 -18.05 -10.76 -0.89
N LYS A 333 -18.57 -10.43 0.29
CA LYS A 333 -19.20 -9.12 0.57
C LYS A 333 -18.84 -8.61 1.96
N ALA A 334 -19.10 -7.34 2.22
CA ALA A 334 -18.91 -6.71 3.51
C ALA A 334 -20.12 -5.86 3.86
N ASP A 335 -20.74 -6.15 5.02
CA ASP A 335 -21.83 -5.34 5.58
C ASP A 335 -21.23 -4.35 6.60
N ILE A 336 -20.89 -3.14 6.12
CA ILE A 336 -20.24 -2.13 6.92
C ILE A 336 -21.28 -1.28 7.64
N GLN A 337 -21.38 -1.47 8.94
CA GLN A 337 -22.29 -0.72 9.81
C GLN A 337 -21.64 0.56 10.37
N ASN A 338 -20.33 0.50 10.64
CA ASN A 338 -19.57 1.59 11.19
C ASN A 338 -18.51 2.09 10.20
N HIS A 339 -18.66 3.33 9.78
CA HIS A 339 -17.67 4.02 8.96
C HIS A 339 -16.62 4.67 9.85
N TYR A 340 -15.41 4.84 9.32
CA TYR A 340 -14.30 5.46 10.04
C TYR A 340 -13.58 6.50 9.18
N VAL A 341 -12.87 7.36 9.85
CA VAL A 341 -11.88 8.26 9.25
C VAL A 341 -10.52 7.93 9.83
N TRP A 342 -9.56 7.79 8.95
CA TRP A 342 -8.15 7.65 9.30
C TRP A 342 -7.46 8.96 8.95
N GLN A 343 -6.99 9.67 9.97
CA GLN A 343 -6.32 10.94 9.81
C GLN A 343 -4.88 10.81 10.26
N GLN A 344 -3.97 11.17 9.39
CA GLN A 344 -2.57 11.18 9.73
C GLN A 344 -2.22 12.43 10.51
N VAL A 345 -1.59 12.25 11.65
CA VAL A 345 -1.08 13.35 12.48
C VAL A 345 0.34 13.64 12.04
N GLN A 346 0.58 14.89 11.67
CA GLN A 346 1.92 15.41 11.46
C GLN A 346 2.27 16.35 12.61
N LEU A 347 3.36 16.07 13.28
CA LEU A 347 3.83 16.91 14.38
C LEU A 347 4.64 18.09 13.85
N LYS A 348 4.60 19.20 14.58
CA LYS A 348 5.38 20.38 14.25
C LYS A 348 6.88 20.06 14.37
N PRO A 349 7.72 20.41 13.37
CA PRO A 349 9.16 20.23 13.47
C PRO A 349 9.77 21.01 14.63
N GLY A 350 10.79 20.44 15.24
CA GLY A 350 11.49 21.11 16.33
C GLY A 350 11.95 20.17 17.44
N LYS A 351 12.70 20.70 18.39
CA LYS A 351 13.14 19.96 19.58
C LYS A 351 12.05 20.00 20.63
N VAL A 352 11.57 18.84 21.03
CA VAL A 352 10.50 18.69 22.03
C VAL A 352 11.04 19.06 23.41
N LYS A 353 10.33 19.94 24.09
CA LYS A 353 10.65 20.36 25.47
C LYS A 353 9.86 19.53 26.49
N GLU A 354 8.56 19.46 26.31
CA GLU A 354 7.67 18.72 27.20
C GLU A 354 6.58 18.03 26.39
N VAL A 355 6.10 16.90 26.88
CA VAL A 355 4.97 16.16 26.33
C VAL A 355 3.96 15.99 27.45
N GLY A 356 2.75 16.50 27.26
CA GLY A 356 1.64 16.32 28.19
C GLY A 356 1.06 14.90 28.16
N ASP A 357 -0.06 14.71 28.84
CA ASP A 357 -0.73 13.41 28.84
C ASP A 357 -1.28 13.05 27.44
N THR A 358 -0.77 11.97 26.87
CA THR A 358 -1.20 11.40 25.60
C THR A 358 -1.92 10.05 25.77
N SER A 359 -2.29 9.68 27.00
CA SER A 359 -2.90 8.38 27.31
C SER A 359 -4.23 8.16 26.58
N TYR A 360 -4.98 9.23 26.34
CA TYR A 360 -6.25 9.20 25.61
C TYR A 360 -6.11 8.75 24.14
N LEU A 361 -4.92 8.84 23.54
CA LEU A 361 -4.70 8.42 22.15
C LEU A 361 -4.89 6.92 21.93
N THR A 362 -4.78 6.12 22.99
CA THR A 362 -4.96 4.65 22.87
C THR A 362 -6.33 4.24 22.35
N GLN A 363 -7.36 5.02 22.61
CA GLN A 363 -8.72 4.75 22.14
C GLN A 363 -8.91 5.08 20.63
N TYR A 364 -7.97 5.82 20.03
CA TYR A 364 -8.00 6.24 18.64
C TYR A 364 -6.89 5.58 17.80
N ALA A 365 -6.12 4.69 18.40
CA ALA A 365 -5.11 3.93 17.68
C ALA A 365 -5.74 2.72 16.97
N ASP A 366 -5.10 2.27 15.90
CA ASP A 366 -5.53 1.07 15.15
C ASP A 366 -5.27 -0.25 15.88
N GLY A 367 -5.06 -0.19 17.20
CA GLY A 367 -4.77 -1.33 18.07
C GLY A 367 -3.37 -1.93 17.88
N GLN A 368 -2.66 -1.56 16.83
CA GLN A 368 -1.37 -2.15 16.44
C GLN A 368 -0.22 -1.13 16.45
N ARG A 369 -0.53 0.15 16.23
CA ARG A 369 0.47 1.20 16.31
C ARG A 369 0.41 1.83 17.69
N THR A 370 1.40 1.50 18.47
CA THR A 370 1.65 2.12 19.76
C THR A 370 1.75 3.64 19.62
N ARG A 371 1.47 4.34 20.70
CA ARG A 371 1.62 5.78 20.87
C ARG A 371 2.91 6.30 20.25
N PRO A 372 2.91 7.53 19.73
CA PRO A 372 4.14 8.15 19.31
C PRO A 372 5.16 8.08 20.44
N LYS A 373 6.36 7.61 20.14
CA LYS A 373 7.48 7.61 21.07
C LYS A 373 8.11 9.01 21.14
N ILE A 374 7.29 9.99 21.49
CA ILE A 374 7.74 11.36 21.62
C ILE A 374 8.06 11.61 23.08
N GLU A 375 9.31 11.89 23.34
CA GLU A 375 9.81 12.17 24.69
C GLU A 375 10.46 13.55 24.73
N PRO A 376 10.54 14.19 25.91
CA PRO A 376 11.33 15.41 26.06
C PRO A 376 12.77 15.19 25.57
N GLY A 377 13.24 16.09 24.71
CA GLY A 377 14.54 16.00 24.06
C GLY A 377 14.53 15.37 22.65
N SER A 378 13.45 14.71 22.24
CA SER A 378 13.29 14.23 20.85
C SER A 378 13.38 15.40 19.88
N THR A 379 13.99 15.18 18.71
CA THR A 379 13.98 16.15 17.61
C THR A 379 13.06 15.63 16.53
N ILE A 380 11.94 16.33 16.31
CA ILE A 380 11.02 16.06 15.22
C ILE A 380 11.63 16.69 13.98
N PRO A 381 11.93 15.93 12.92
CA PRO A 381 12.53 16.45 11.70
C PRO A 381 11.57 17.40 10.98
N GLU A 382 12.10 18.28 10.15
CA GLU A 382 11.32 19.23 9.34
C GLU A 382 10.34 18.52 8.41
N PHE A 383 10.67 17.27 8.07
CA PHE A 383 9.83 16.37 7.28
C PHE A 383 9.75 15.01 8.00
N SER A 384 8.66 14.78 8.71
CA SER A 384 8.32 13.44 9.17
C SER A 384 7.44 12.79 8.10
N PHE A 385 7.98 11.75 7.45
CA PHE A 385 7.27 11.02 6.41
C PHE A 385 6.10 10.22 6.99
N ILE A 386 5.11 9.97 6.11
CA ILE A 386 4.02 8.99 6.28
C ILE A 386 4.49 7.64 6.89
N VAL A 387 5.78 7.40 6.94
CA VAL A 387 6.41 6.12 7.28
C VAL A 387 7.26 6.17 8.55
N ASP A 388 7.45 7.33 9.15
CA ASP A 388 8.10 7.37 10.46
C ASP A 388 7.06 7.17 11.56
N PRO A 389 6.91 5.95 12.11
CA PRO A 389 5.89 5.65 13.09
C PRO A 389 6.08 6.40 14.42
N ASP A 390 7.25 6.98 14.64
CA ASP A 390 7.54 7.71 15.86
C ASP A 390 6.99 9.15 15.82
N PHE A 391 6.90 9.74 14.63
CA PHE A 391 6.50 11.14 14.44
C PHE A 391 5.24 11.34 13.60
N CYS A 392 4.84 10.31 12.86
CA CYS A 392 3.66 10.32 12.02
C CYS A 392 2.81 9.08 12.28
N PHE A 393 1.66 9.27 12.90
CA PHE A 393 0.78 8.17 13.29
C PHE A 393 -0.67 8.50 12.96
N PRO A 394 -1.50 7.49 12.70
CA PRO A 394 -2.90 7.70 12.42
C PRO A 394 -3.74 7.91 13.69
N ILE A 395 -4.70 8.81 13.60
CA ILE A 395 -5.86 8.88 14.49
C ILE A 395 -7.05 8.27 13.74
N ILE A 396 -7.68 7.28 14.34
CA ILE A 396 -8.83 6.60 13.78
C ILE A 396 -10.06 6.96 14.60
N THR A 397 -11.04 7.53 13.94
CA THR A 397 -12.32 7.90 14.55
C THR A 397 -13.47 7.28 13.76
N SER A 398 -14.50 6.85 14.47
CA SER A 398 -15.70 6.25 13.88
C SER A 398 -16.97 6.97 14.35
N GLY A 399 -18.10 6.65 13.73
CA GLY A 399 -19.40 7.25 14.04
C GLY A 399 -19.74 8.49 13.20
N LYS A 400 -20.85 9.13 13.53
CA LYS A 400 -21.42 10.22 12.70
C LYS A 400 -20.53 11.48 12.63
N ASN A 401 -19.88 11.84 13.74
CA ASN A 401 -19.04 13.04 13.82
C ASN A 401 -17.54 12.70 13.77
N ARG A 402 -17.17 11.62 13.09
CA ARG A 402 -15.81 11.07 13.06
C ARG A 402 -14.74 12.04 12.57
N VAL A 403 -15.05 12.90 11.61
CA VAL A 403 -14.09 13.91 11.09
C VAL A 403 -13.78 14.97 12.14
N GLU A 404 -14.81 15.59 12.71
CA GLU A 404 -14.65 16.62 13.74
C GLU A 404 -13.98 16.08 15.00
N LEU A 405 -14.29 14.83 15.36
CA LEU A 405 -13.66 14.16 16.49
C LEU A 405 -12.17 13.96 16.22
N GLY A 406 -11.77 13.49 15.03
CA GLY A 406 -10.37 13.35 14.65
C GLY A 406 -9.61 14.66 14.68
N GLU A 407 -10.17 15.75 14.15
CA GLU A 407 -9.56 17.08 14.19
C GLU A 407 -9.41 17.60 15.63
N THR A 408 -10.36 17.29 16.49
CA THR A 408 -10.29 17.67 17.91
C THR A 408 -9.16 16.92 18.62
N VAL A 409 -9.04 15.62 18.40
CA VAL A 409 -7.98 14.78 18.97
C VAL A 409 -6.59 15.23 18.47
N ILE A 410 -6.47 15.56 17.19
CA ILE A 410 -5.22 16.05 16.60
C ILE A 410 -4.81 17.38 17.24
N ARG A 411 -5.75 18.34 17.38
CA ARG A 411 -5.48 19.62 18.06
C ARG A 411 -5.04 19.41 19.50
N GLN A 412 -5.77 18.60 20.25
CA GLN A 412 -5.43 18.29 21.65
C GLN A 412 -4.01 17.73 21.77
N LEU A 413 -3.59 16.85 20.84
CA LEU A 413 -2.24 16.34 20.83
C LEU A 413 -1.21 17.42 20.53
N GLN A 414 -1.43 18.23 19.48
CA GLN A 414 -0.52 19.32 19.13
C GLN A 414 -0.33 20.31 20.28
N ASP A 415 -1.41 20.61 20.99
CA ASP A 415 -1.40 21.51 22.17
C ASP A 415 -0.70 20.88 23.39
N SER A 416 -0.65 19.55 23.46
CA SER A 416 0.05 18.83 24.54
C SER A 416 1.57 18.80 24.41
N ILE A 417 2.12 19.23 23.26
CA ILE A 417 3.56 19.20 22.98
C ILE A 417 4.10 20.63 22.97
N SER A 418 5.06 20.90 23.86
CA SER A 418 5.81 22.16 23.82
C SER A 418 7.20 21.97 23.21
N TYR A 419 7.72 23.01 22.60
CA TYR A 419 9.01 23.03 21.90
C TYR A 419 9.95 24.05 22.53
N TYR A 420 11.25 23.86 22.33
CA TYR A 420 12.28 24.83 22.75
C TYR A 420 12.27 26.06 21.86
#